data_12029e9e79911805207d8f9555e36ef6
#
_entry.id   12029e9e79911805207d8f9555e36ef6
#
_cell.length_a   1.000
_cell.length_b   1.000
_cell.length_c   1.000
_cell.angle_alpha   90.00
_cell.angle_beta   90.00
_cell.angle_gamma   90.00
#
_symmetry.space_group_name_H-M   'P 1'
#
loop_
_entity.id
_entity.type
_entity.pdbx_description
1 polymer ?
#
loop_
_entity_poly.entity_id
_entity_poly.type
_entity_poly.pdbx_seq_one_letter_code
_entity_poly.pdbx_strand_id
1 'polypeptide(L)'
;NYTIQEGLDALRDVIYFIETYDITTVRASVPMYLLARVIKSMGIKMVLSGEGADEIFGGYLYFHKAPSAEEFHKETVRKLSKLHQYDCLRANKSLSAWGVEGRVPFLDKEFLDVAMRTNPKAKMCSILPGSDLKASMEKRIVREAFEDMLPEEVAWRQKEQFSDGVGYSWIDTLKKITSEAV
;
A
#
# COMPACT_ATOMS: atom_id res chain seq x y z
N ASN A 1 16.89 1.72 -7.23
CA ASN A 1 16.36 2.86 -7.97
C ASN A 1 16.15 2.44 -9.42
N TYR A 2 15.19 3.04 -10.09
CA TYR A 2 14.97 2.94 -11.52
C TYR A 2 14.76 4.33 -12.11
N THR A 3 15.04 4.49 -13.39
CA THR A 3 14.85 5.74 -14.12
C THR A 3 13.41 5.86 -14.62
N ILE A 4 12.97 7.08 -14.92
CA ILE A 4 11.67 7.33 -15.55
C ILE A 4 11.55 6.54 -16.87
N GLN A 5 12.62 6.49 -17.67
CA GLN A 5 12.63 5.76 -18.94
C GLN A 5 12.43 4.25 -18.73
N GLU A 6 13.12 3.62 -17.77
CA GLU A 6 12.89 2.21 -17.43
C GLU A 6 11.44 1.95 -17.00
N GLY A 7 10.83 2.89 -16.28
CA GLY A 7 9.42 2.82 -15.93
C GLY A 7 8.50 2.88 -17.14
N LEU A 8 8.77 3.78 -18.10
CA LEU A 8 8.02 3.91 -19.35
C LEU A 8 8.16 2.68 -20.22
N ASP A 9 9.36 2.15 -20.37
CA ASP A 9 9.64 0.95 -21.16
C ASP A 9 8.90 -0.28 -20.61
N ALA A 10 8.71 -0.34 -19.29
CA ALA A 10 8.00 -1.42 -18.62
C ALA A 10 6.47 -1.33 -18.71
N LEU A 11 5.89 -0.17 -19.07
CA LEU A 11 4.43 0.07 -19.00
C LEU A 11 3.61 -0.98 -19.75
N ARG A 12 4.02 -1.31 -20.98
CA ARG A 12 3.29 -2.26 -21.82
C ARG A 12 3.24 -3.64 -21.20
N ASP A 13 4.37 -4.12 -20.68
CA ASP A 13 4.46 -5.41 -20.02
C ASP A 13 3.65 -5.41 -18.73
N VAL A 14 3.74 -4.33 -17.94
CA VAL A 14 2.97 -4.18 -16.70
C VAL A 14 1.49 -4.28 -16.99
N ILE A 15 0.94 -3.52 -17.95
CA ILE A 15 -0.48 -3.58 -18.33
C ILE A 15 -0.88 -4.98 -18.78
N TYR A 16 -0.04 -5.65 -19.54
CA TYR A 16 -0.26 -7.03 -19.97
C TYR A 16 -0.40 -7.99 -18.78
N PHE A 17 0.54 -7.91 -17.82
CA PHE A 17 0.54 -8.83 -16.68
C PHE A 17 -0.55 -8.52 -15.64
N ILE A 18 -0.83 -7.23 -15.37
CA ILE A 18 -1.85 -6.86 -14.37
C ILE A 18 -3.28 -6.94 -14.91
N GLU A 19 -3.45 -7.00 -16.24
CA GLU A 19 -4.75 -7.14 -16.92
C GLU A 19 -5.78 -6.06 -16.55
N THR A 20 -5.33 -4.82 -16.34
CA THR A 20 -6.18 -3.68 -16.02
C THR A 20 -5.60 -2.39 -16.56
N TYR A 21 -6.47 -1.42 -16.86
CA TYR A 21 -6.11 -0.06 -17.26
C TYR A 21 -6.37 0.98 -16.16
N ASP A 22 -6.68 0.55 -14.94
CA ASP A 22 -6.83 1.50 -13.83
C ASP A 22 -5.53 2.25 -13.60
N ILE A 23 -5.60 3.58 -13.74
CA ILE A 23 -4.42 4.46 -13.72
C ILE A 23 -3.62 4.30 -12.41
N THR A 24 -4.30 4.21 -11.27
CA THR A 24 -3.66 4.08 -9.97
C THR A 24 -2.96 2.74 -9.84
N THR A 25 -3.62 1.67 -10.31
CA THR A 25 -3.06 0.32 -10.29
C THR A 25 -1.84 0.22 -11.21
N VAL A 26 -1.93 0.70 -12.45
CA VAL A 26 -0.79 0.71 -13.39
C VAL A 26 0.39 1.50 -12.82
N ARG A 27 0.15 2.72 -12.34
CA ARG A 27 1.17 3.60 -11.78
C ARG A 27 1.95 2.94 -10.63
N ALA A 28 1.25 2.28 -9.72
CA ALA A 28 1.85 1.61 -8.57
C ALA A 28 2.44 0.23 -8.93
N SER A 29 1.98 -0.41 -10.00
CA SER A 29 2.48 -1.71 -10.44
C SER A 29 3.87 -1.63 -11.10
N VAL A 30 4.18 -0.54 -11.80
CA VAL A 30 5.47 -0.37 -12.47
C VAL A 30 6.66 -0.53 -11.51
N PRO A 31 6.76 0.23 -10.40
CA PRO A 31 7.85 0.06 -9.45
C PRO A 31 7.84 -1.34 -8.81
N MET A 32 6.68 -1.92 -8.56
CA MET A 32 6.58 -3.26 -7.99
C MET A 32 7.06 -4.35 -8.97
N TYR A 33 6.70 -4.22 -10.24
CA TYR A 33 7.16 -5.10 -11.33
C TYR A 33 8.69 -5.05 -11.50
N LEU A 34 9.26 -3.85 -11.51
CA LEU A 34 10.71 -3.66 -11.62
C LEU A 34 11.46 -4.18 -10.38
N LEU A 35 10.91 -3.97 -9.18
CA LEU A 35 11.42 -4.54 -7.94
C LEU A 35 11.41 -6.08 -7.98
N ALA A 36 10.29 -6.68 -8.43
CA ALA A 36 10.17 -8.12 -8.56
C ALA A 36 11.21 -8.72 -9.51
N ARG A 37 11.56 -8.03 -10.61
CA ARG A 37 12.65 -8.39 -11.51
C ARG A 37 13.99 -8.51 -10.78
N VAL A 38 14.30 -7.52 -9.93
CA VAL A 38 15.53 -7.52 -9.13
C VAL A 38 15.52 -8.67 -8.12
N ILE A 39 14.42 -8.84 -7.38
CA ILE A 39 14.23 -9.93 -6.42
C ILE A 39 14.45 -11.29 -7.09
N LYS A 40 13.89 -11.48 -8.27
CA LYS A 40 14.09 -12.69 -9.08
C LYS A 40 15.54 -12.90 -9.46
N SER A 41 16.26 -11.85 -9.86
CA SER A 41 17.68 -11.93 -10.22
C SER A 41 18.59 -12.34 -9.07
N MET A 42 18.15 -12.09 -7.82
CA MET A 42 18.82 -12.54 -6.60
C MET A 42 18.53 -14.01 -6.25
N GLY A 43 17.75 -14.73 -7.06
CA GLY A 43 17.35 -16.12 -6.80
C GLY A 43 16.25 -16.28 -5.75
N ILE A 44 15.67 -15.20 -5.26
CA ILE A 44 14.60 -15.20 -4.26
C ILE A 44 13.29 -15.59 -4.94
N LYS A 45 12.56 -16.52 -4.34
CA LYS A 45 11.30 -17.06 -4.88
C LYS A 45 10.05 -16.58 -4.17
N MET A 46 10.20 -16.01 -2.97
CA MET A 46 9.09 -15.58 -2.12
C MET A 46 9.48 -14.32 -1.34
N VAL A 47 8.51 -13.43 -1.17
CA VAL A 47 8.65 -12.21 -0.35
C VAL A 47 7.45 -12.04 0.56
N LEU A 48 7.67 -11.37 1.70
CA LEU A 48 6.60 -10.89 2.56
C LEU A 48 6.21 -9.48 2.16
N SER A 49 4.90 -9.19 2.09
CA SER A 49 4.37 -7.87 1.78
C SER A 49 3.47 -7.35 2.88
N GLY A 50 3.50 -6.04 3.09
CA GLY A 50 2.63 -5.34 4.05
C GLY A 50 1.22 -5.04 3.54
N GLU A 51 0.80 -5.62 2.42
CA GLU A 51 -0.55 -5.41 1.86
C GLU A 51 -1.64 -5.79 2.88
N GLY A 52 -2.70 -5.00 2.93
CA GLY A 52 -3.81 -5.17 3.86
C GLY A 52 -3.68 -4.35 5.15
N ALA A 53 -2.48 -3.94 5.54
CA ALA A 53 -2.28 -3.19 6.78
C ALA A 53 -3.00 -1.83 6.78
N ASP A 54 -3.03 -1.14 5.65
CA ASP A 54 -3.68 0.17 5.51
C ASP A 54 -5.20 0.05 5.57
N GLU A 55 -5.77 -1.00 5.03
CA GLU A 55 -7.21 -1.29 5.03
C GLU A 55 -7.70 -1.70 6.42
N ILE A 56 -6.93 -2.51 7.14
CA ILE A 56 -7.29 -3.03 8.46
C ILE A 56 -7.19 -1.95 9.55
N PHE A 57 -6.14 -1.14 9.48
CA PHE A 57 -5.78 -0.19 10.54
C PHE A 57 -5.94 1.28 10.13
N GLY A 58 -6.64 1.57 9.03
CA GLY A 58 -6.92 2.92 8.58
C GLY A 58 -5.67 3.72 8.19
N GLY A 59 -4.77 3.10 7.42
CA GLY A 59 -3.49 3.71 7.06
C GLY A 59 -3.55 4.80 5.99
N TYR A 60 -4.69 5.05 5.37
CA TYR A 60 -4.85 6.12 4.39
C TYR A 60 -5.25 7.42 5.07
N LEU A 61 -4.69 8.55 4.63
CA LEU A 61 -4.93 9.86 5.25
C LEU A 61 -6.42 10.26 5.32
N TYR A 62 -7.26 9.78 4.42
CA TYR A 62 -8.69 10.10 4.46
C TYR A 62 -9.43 9.46 5.65
N PHE A 63 -8.88 8.39 6.27
CA PHE A 63 -9.46 7.80 7.48
C PHE A 63 -9.50 8.77 8.67
N HIS A 64 -8.64 9.80 8.68
CA HIS A 64 -8.70 10.88 9.66
C HIS A 64 -10.04 11.65 9.64
N LYS A 65 -10.77 11.57 8.51
CA LYS A 65 -12.07 12.24 8.33
C LYS A 65 -13.25 11.36 8.76
N ALA A 66 -12.99 10.17 9.31
CA ALA A 66 -14.06 9.28 9.76
C ALA A 66 -14.89 9.96 10.89
N PRO A 67 -16.22 10.13 10.72
CA PRO A 67 -17.03 10.87 11.68
C PRO A 67 -17.29 10.09 12.96
N SER A 68 -17.16 8.77 12.92
CA SER A 68 -17.35 7.88 14.08
C SER A 68 -16.56 6.59 13.92
N ALA A 69 -16.41 5.86 15.03
CA ALA A 69 -15.75 4.55 15.03
C ALA A 69 -16.53 3.52 14.21
N GLU A 70 -17.84 3.64 14.16
CA GLU A 70 -18.70 2.77 13.34
C GLU A 70 -18.46 3.02 11.85
N GLU A 71 -18.44 4.27 11.41
CA GLU A 71 -18.17 4.61 10.00
C GLU A 71 -16.73 4.27 9.60
N PHE A 72 -15.76 4.46 10.48
CA PHE A 72 -14.40 3.98 10.30
C PHE A 72 -14.38 2.46 10.05
N HIS A 73 -15.07 1.69 10.90
CA HIS A 73 -15.13 0.23 10.75
C HIS A 73 -15.81 -0.19 9.44
N LYS A 74 -16.95 0.41 9.10
CA LYS A 74 -17.63 0.15 7.83
C LYS A 74 -16.71 0.38 6.63
N GLU A 75 -15.92 1.44 6.67
CA GLU A 75 -14.97 1.75 5.58
C GLU A 75 -13.83 0.73 5.53
N THR A 76 -13.28 0.27 6.67
CA THR A 76 -12.29 -0.82 6.67
C THR A 76 -12.84 -2.10 6.05
N VAL A 77 -14.06 -2.50 6.40
CA VAL A 77 -14.74 -3.66 5.81
C VAL A 77 -14.95 -3.47 4.31
N ARG A 78 -15.41 -2.29 3.88
CA ARG A 78 -15.62 -1.97 2.46
C ARG A 78 -14.31 -2.06 1.67
N LYS A 79 -13.21 -1.57 2.23
CA LYS A 79 -11.88 -1.64 1.57
C LYS A 79 -11.39 -3.07 1.45
N LEU A 80 -11.46 -3.85 2.52
CA LEU A 80 -11.05 -5.25 2.54
C LEU A 80 -11.84 -6.08 1.52
N SER A 81 -13.16 -5.88 1.44
CA SER A 81 -14.01 -6.63 0.51
C SER A 81 -13.65 -6.42 -0.97
N LYS A 82 -13.00 -5.31 -1.31
CA LYS A 82 -12.59 -4.96 -2.68
C LYS A 82 -11.07 -5.09 -2.92
N LEU A 83 -10.30 -5.43 -1.90
CA LEU A 83 -8.84 -5.41 -1.95
C LEU A 83 -8.27 -6.33 -3.05
N HIS A 84 -8.95 -7.43 -3.34
CA HIS A 84 -8.60 -8.37 -4.40
C HIS A 84 -8.65 -7.76 -5.82
N GLN A 85 -9.36 -6.65 -6.00
CA GLN A 85 -9.48 -5.95 -7.29
C GLN A 85 -8.41 -4.87 -7.50
N TYR A 86 -7.71 -4.45 -6.43
CA TYR A 86 -6.76 -3.33 -6.45
C TYR A 86 -5.37 -3.74 -5.93
N ASP A 87 -5.12 -3.54 -4.65
CA ASP A 87 -3.77 -3.68 -4.08
C ASP A 87 -3.28 -5.13 -4.08
N CYS A 88 -4.13 -6.09 -3.74
CA CYS A 88 -3.77 -7.51 -3.82
C CYS A 88 -3.60 -8.00 -5.27
N LEU A 89 -4.45 -7.54 -6.20
CA LEU A 89 -4.29 -7.85 -7.61
C LEU A 89 -2.94 -7.34 -8.11
N ARG A 90 -2.64 -6.07 -7.85
CA ARG A 90 -1.39 -5.42 -8.20
C ARG A 90 -0.18 -6.18 -7.66
N ALA A 91 -0.16 -6.43 -6.35
CA ALA A 91 0.94 -7.12 -5.68
C ALA A 91 1.14 -8.53 -6.25
N ASN A 92 0.07 -9.31 -6.34
CA ASN A 92 0.13 -10.67 -6.85
C ASN A 92 0.63 -10.72 -8.30
N LYS A 93 0.01 -9.97 -9.20
CA LYS A 93 0.32 -10.05 -10.63
C LYS A 93 1.69 -9.48 -10.98
N SER A 94 2.11 -8.39 -10.33
CA SER A 94 3.44 -7.82 -10.53
C SER A 94 4.56 -8.76 -10.07
N LEU A 95 4.38 -9.46 -8.95
CA LEU A 95 5.33 -10.45 -8.46
C LEU A 95 5.32 -11.72 -9.32
N SER A 96 4.13 -12.22 -9.66
CA SER A 96 3.95 -13.44 -10.45
C SER A 96 4.50 -13.32 -11.87
N ALA A 97 4.53 -12.12 -12.45
CA ALA A 97 5.16 -11.84 -13.74
C ALA A 97 6.63 -12.30 -13.79
N TRP A 98 7.30 -12.31 -12.64
CA TRP A 98 8.69 -12.76 -12.50
C TRP A 98 8.82 -14.11 -11.76
N GLY A 99 7.70 -14.79 -11.52
CA GLY A 99 7.68 -16.07 -10.78
C GLY A 99 8.12 -15.92 -9.32
N VAL A 100 7.81 -14.79 -8.70
CA VAL A 100 8.02 -14.53 -7.27
C VAL A 100 6.67 -14.65 -6.57
N GLU A 101 6.61 -15.42 -5.48
CA GLU A 101 5.43 -15.56 -4.64
C GLU A 101 5.37 -14.41 -3.62
N GLY A 102 4.25 -13.70 -3.55
CA GLY A 102 3.97 -12.71 -2.52
C GLY A 102 3.12 -13.30 -1.40
N ARG A 103 3.57 -13.20 -0.15
CA ARG A 103 2.80 -13.56 1.04
C ARG A 103 2.43 -12.32 1.83
N VAL A 104 1.19 -12.30 2.33
CA VAL A 104 0.55 -11.13 2.93
C VAL A 104 0.10 -11.43 4.37
N PRO A 105 1.00 -11.37 5.36
CA PRO A 105 0.69 -11.76 6.75
C PRO A 105 -0.48 -10.99 7.37
N PHE A 106 -0.69 -9.73 7.00
CA PHE A 106 -1.82 -8.93 7.48
C PHE A 106 -3.19 -9.45 7.00
N LEU A 107 -3.21 -10.27 5.94
CA LEU A 107 -4.43 -10.88 5.41
C LEU A 107 -4.59 -12.36 5.80
N ASP A 108 -3.74 -12.86 6.69
CA ASP A 108 -3.97 -14.14 7.33
C ASP A 108 -5.33 -14.15 8.05
N LYS A 109 -6.08 -15.24 7.93
CA LYS A 109 -7.47 -15.30 8.39
C LYS A 109 -7.60 -15.13 9.91
N GLU A 110 -6.71 -15.75 10.68
CA GLU A 110 -6.73 -15.65 12.14
C GLU A 110 -6.33 -14.25 12.58
N PHE A 111 -5.27 -13.69 11.97
CA PHE A 111 -4.86 -12.32 12.22
C PHE A 111 -5.96 -11.34 11.87
N LEU A 112 -6.59 -11.50 10.72
CA LEU A 112 -7.65 -10.61 10.23
C LEU A 112 -8.87 -10.64 11.18
N ASP A 113 -9.26 -11.82 11.66
CA ASP A 113 -10.37 -11.97 12.61
C ASP A 113 -10.10 -11.20 13.91
N VAL A 114 -8.92 -11.35 14.49
CA VAL A 114 -8.50 -10.62 15.71
C VAL A 114 -8.45 -9.10 15.43
N ALA A 115 -7.81 -8.70 14.35
CA ALA A 115 -7.63 -7.28 14.01
C ALA A 115 -8.98 -6.59 13.72
N MET A 116 -9.93 -7.28 13.06
CA MET A 116 -11.24 -6.70 12.77
C MET A 116 -12.18 -6.67 13.97
N ARG A 117 -11.99 -7.56 14.96
CA ARG A 117 -12.71 -7.51 16.26
C ARG A 117 -12.14 -6.48 17.22
N THR A 118 -10.92 -5.99 16.98
CA THR A 118 -10.35 -4.90 17.80
C THR A 118 -11.26 -3.68 17.76
N ASN A 119 -11.48 -3.06 18.91
CA ASN A 119 -12.35 -1.88 19.03
C ASN A 119 -11.90 -0.81 18.01
N PRO A 120 -12.80 -0.39 17.10
CA PRO A 120 -12.46 0.59 16.07
C PRO A 120 -11.92 1.91 16.63
N LYS A 121 -12.36 2.33 17.83
CA LYS A 121 -11.83 3.52 18.51
C LYS A 121 -10.32 3.44 18.76
N ALA A 122 -9.80 2.25 19.03
CA ALA A 122 -8.35 2.05 19.25
C ALA A 122 -7.55 2.14 17.95
N LYS A 123 -8.19 1.92 16.80
CA LYS A 123 -7.58 2.02 15.46
C LYS A 123 -7.70 3.42 14.85
N MET A 124 -8.66 4.23 15.31
CA MET A 124 -8.83 5.58 14.80
C MET A 124 -7.69 6.50 15.21
N CYS A 125 -7.28 7.32 14.26
CA CYS A 125 -6.44 8.48 14.54
C CYS A 125 -7.36 9.71 14.57
N SER A 126 -7.31 10.49 15.63
CA SER A 126 -8.03 11.76 15.70
C SER A 126 -7.04 12.91 15.70
N ILE A 127 -7.15 13.79 14.72
CA ILE A 127 -6.44 15.07 14.73
C ILE A 127 -7.22 16.01 15.66
N LEU A 128 -6.93 15.93 16.94
CA LEU A 128 -7.43 16.92 17.90
C LEU A 128 -6.43 18.07 17.96
N PRO A 129 -6.89 19.33 17.98
CA PRO A 129 -6.01 20.48 18.22
C PRO A 129 -5.23 20.29 19.53
N GLY A 130 -3.89 20.30 19.45
CA GLY A 130 -3.02 20.11 20.61
C GLY A 130 -2.69 18.65 20.96
N SER A 131 -3.15 17.67 20.18
CA SER A 131 -2.70 16.28 20.33
C SER A 131 -1.24 16.11 19.92
N ASP A 132 -0.54 15.21 20.60
CA ASP A 132 0.80 14.77 20.21
C ASP A 132 0.76 14.23 18.77
N LEU A 133 1.84 14.49 18.02
CA LEU A 133 2.00 14.03 16.63
C LEU A 133 1.81 12.51 16.53
N LYS A 134 2.36 11.74 17.47
CA LYS A 134 2.21 10.28 17.54
C LYS A 134 0.76 9.86 17.72
N ALA A 135 -0.02 10.59 18.52
CA ALA A 135 -1.43 10.30 18.77
C ALA A 135 -2.32 10.50 17.53
N SER A 136 -1.89 11.35 16.59
CA SER A 136 -2.62 11.66 15.37
C SER A 136 -2.17 10.86 14.15
N MET A 137 -1.14 9.99 14.28
CA MET A 137 -0.65 9.20 13.16
C MET A 137 -1.56 8.00 12.83
N GLU A 138 -1.68 7.73 11.54
CA GLU A 138 -2.36 6.54 11.03
C GLU A 138 -1.65 5.25 11.48
N LYS A 139 -2.42 4.17 11.61
CA LYS A 139 -1.96 2.84 12.11
C LYS A 139 -1.29 2.90 13.49
N ARG A 140 -1.70 3.85 14.35
CA ARG A 140 -1.09 4.07 15.65
C ARG A 140 -0.92 2.79 16.47
N ILE A 141 -1.97 1.98 16.58
CA ILE A 141 -1.96 0.73 17.34
C ILE A 141 -0.86 -0.25 16.87
N VAL A 142 -0.57 -0.29 15.56
CA VAL A 142 0.50 -1.11 15.00
C VAL A 142 1.86 -0.51 15.33
N ARG A 143 2.01 0.80 15.21
CA ARG A 143 3.24 1.52 15.53
C ARG A 143 3.63 1.36 16.99
N GLU A 144 2.68 1.54 17.90
CA GLU A 144 2.86 1.34 19.34
C GLU A 144 3.25 -0.12 19.67
N ALA A 145 2.62 -1.10 19.02
CA ALA A 145 2.92 -2.52 19.25
C ALA A 145 4.34 -2.92 18.85
N PHE A 146 5.01 -2.18 17.98
CA PHE A 146 6.35 -2.47 17.49
C PHE A 146 7.38 -1.35 17.79
N GLU A 147 7.02 -0.37 18.60
CA GLU A 147 7.88 0.78 18.92
C GLU A 147 9.23 0.36 19.51
N ASP A 148 9.23 -0.65 20.38
CA ASP A 148 10.44 -1.18 21.00
C ASP A 148 11.31 -2.05 20.06
N MET A 149 10.76 -2.45 18.91
CA MET A 149 11.42 -3.36 17.97
C MET A 149 12.00 -2.64 16.75
N LEU A 150 11.60 -1.40 16.52
CA LEU A 150 11.97 -0.63 15.33
C LEU A 150 12.65 0.69 15.72
N PRO A 151 13.61 1.18 14.92
CA PRO A 151 14.12 2.53 15.08
C PRO A 151 12.99 3.57 15.03
N GLU A 152 13.05 4.62 15.84
CA GLU A 152 11.98 5.62 15.94
C GLU A 152 11.66 6.26 14.58
N GLU A 153 12.66 6.57 13.77
CA GLU A 153 12.50 7.12 12.43
C GLU A 153 11.78 6.17 11.45
N VAL A 154 11.71 4.88 11.74
CA VAL A 154 10.96 3.89 10.97
C VAL A 154 9.56 3.72 11.54
N ALA A 155 9.46 3.53 12.86
CA ALA A 155 8.19 3.30 13.55
C ALA A 155 7.21 4.48 13.37
N TRP A 156 7.73 5.72 13.40
CA TRP A 156 6.94 6.96 13.37
C TRP A 156 7.09 7.76 12.06
N ARG A 157 7.56 7.12 10.99
CA ARG A 157 7.67 7.74 9.67
C ARG A 157 6.29 8.14 9.13
N GLN A 158 6.24 9.31 8.48
CA GLN A 158 5.06 9.75 7.75
C GLN A 158 4.63 8.72 6.69
N LYS A 159 3.33 8.45 6.60
CA LYS A 159 2.77 7.56 5.58
C LYS A 159 2.96 8.17 4.19
N GLU A 160 3.52 7.36 3.30
CA GLU A 160 3.53 7.59 1.86
C GLU A 160 2.91 6.40 1.14
N GLN A 161 2.20 6.65 0.05
CA GLN A 161 1.74 5.59 -0.81
C GLN A 161 2.93 5.03 -1.61
N PHE A 162 2.89 3.76 -1.95
CA PHE A 162 3.98 3.13 -2.71
C PHE A 162 4.25 3.85 -4.04
N SER A 163 3.20 4.30 -4.72
CA SER A 163 3.30 5.08 -5.96
C SER A 163 3.94 6.46 -5.78
N ASP A 164 3.80 7.06 -4.59
CA ASP A 164 4.32 8.40 -4.31
C ASP A 164 5.76 8.32 -3.81
N GLY A 165 6.11 7.25 -3.11
CA GLY A 165 7.48 6.97 -2.63
C GLY A 165 8.52 6.75 -3.73
N VAL A 166 8.09 6.55 -4.98
CA VAL A 166 8.99 6.50 -6.15
C VAL A 166 9.22 7.87 -6.80
N GLY A 167 8.58 8.91 -6.28
CA GLY A 167 8.75 10.31 -6.70
C GLY A 167 7.60 10.85 -7.52
N TYR A 168 7.22 12.09 -7.24
CA TYR A 168 6.13 12.80 -7.93
C TYR A 168 6.40 12.99 -9.43
N SER A 169 7.66 13.10 -9.85
CA SER A 169 8.06 13.22 -11.25
C SER A 169 7.55 12.05 -12.12
N TRP A 170 7.39 10.86 -11.55
CA TRP A 170 6.81 9.71 -12.23
C TRP A 170 5.33 9.94 -12.62
N ILE A 171 4.55 10.50 -11.70
CA ILE A 171 3.13 10.78 -11.91
C ILE A 171 2.95 11.85 -13.00
N ASP A 172 3.73 12.92 -12.91
CA ASP A 172 3.63 14.04 -13.85
C ASP A 172 4.08 13.64 -15.26
N THR A 173 5.12 12.80 -15.35
CA THR A 173 5.58 12.28 -16.65
C THR A 173 4.52 11.40 -17.29
N LEU A 174 3.87 10.50 -16.55
CA LEU A 174 2.79 9.68 -17.08
C LEU A 174 1.62 10.53 -17.59
N LYS A 175 1.20 11.55 -16.83
CA LYS A 175 0.15 12.46 -17.24
C LYS A 175 0.50 13.19 -18.53
N LYS A 176 1.73 13.68 -18.65
CA LYS A 176 2.21 14.39 -19.85
C LYS A 176 2.15 13.47 -21.08
N ILE A 177 2.73 12.27 -21.00
CA ILE A 177 2.78 11.34 -22.13
C ILE A 177 1.37 10.90 -22.54
N THR A 178 0.49 10.62 -21.59
CA THR A 178 -0.89 10.23 -21.92
C THR A 178 -1.70 11.36 -22.54
N SER A 179 -1.41 12.63 -22.18
CA SER A 179 -2.07 13.79 -22.80
C SER A 179 -1.54 14.12 -24.21
N GLU A 180 -0.31 13.74 -24.51
CA GLU A 180 0.31 13.93 -25.84
C GLU A 180 -0.04 12.82 -26.83
N ALA A 181 -0.55 11.67 -26.32
CA ALA A 181 -0.92 10.51 -27.13
C ALA A 181 -2.41 10.51 -27.59
N VAL A 182 -3.19 11.50 -27.17
CA VAL A 182 -4.60 11.74 -27.57
C VAL A 182 -4.66 12.87 -28.55
#